data_d0ee3be3f2e5293ca9b789e754a823a0
#
_entry.id   d0ee3be3f2e5293ca9b789e754a823a0
#
_cell.length_a   1.000
_cell.length_b   1.000
_cell.length_c   1.000
_cell.angle_alpha   90.00
_cell.angle_beta   90.00
_cell.angle_gamma   90.00
#
_symmetry.space_group_name_H-M   'P 1'
#
loop_
_entity.id
_entity.type
_entity.pdbx_description
1 polymer ?
#
loop_
_entity_poly.entity_id
_entity_poly.type
_entity_poly.pdbx_seq_one_letter_code
_entity_poly.pdbx_strand_id
1 'polypeptide(L)'
;MEVKQNNLIRSLKIQPLIVVIRLEYNFFNISKKRDDLFLRIKELSNYGIKNIEIGWDSNPEWVNLILEIKKNFKTINIGVASISSKQSLDSILSLDLNYSMSPIFNKEIHLKAIKHNQLVIPGISNIENFKEAIKLGYKIVKIYPASKLGIKF
;
A
#
# COMPACT_ATOMS: atom_id res chain seq x y z
N MET A 1 -9.28 -11.59 2.25
CA MET A 1 -7.83 -11.30 2.34
C MET A 1 -6.98 -12.28 1.51
N GLU A 2 -7.20 -13.58 1.58
CA GLU A 2 -6.36 -14.58 0.88
C GLU A 2 -6.30 -14.39 -0.64
N VAL A 3 -7.43 -14.16 -1.30
CA VAL A 3 -7.48 -13.91 -2.75
C VAL A 3 -6.63 -12.69 -3.13
N LYS A 4 -6.71 -11.60 -2.36
CA LYS A 4 -5.90 -10.40 -2.58
C LYS A 4 -4.39 -10.69 -2.44
N GLN A 5 -4.00 -11.49 -1.44
CA GLN A 5 -2.59 -11.91 -1.28
C GLN A 5 -2.11 -12.73 -2.48
N ASN A 6 -2.87 -13.74 -2.88
CA ASN A 6 -2.49 -14.60 -3.99
C ASN A 6 -2.38 -13.82 -5.30
N ASN A 7 -3.27 -12.85 -5.54
CA ASN A 7 -3.22 -11.98 -6.72
C ASN A 7 -1.97 -11.09 -6.71
N LEU A 8 -1.65 -10.47 -5.58
CA LEU A 8 -0.45 -9.64 -5.48
C LEU A 8 0.83 -10.49 -5.63
N ILE A 9 0.92 -11.64 -4.96
CA ILE A 9 2.07 -12.55 -5.10
C ILE A 9 2.25 -12.99 -6.56
N ARG A 10 1.16 -13.30 -7.27
CA ARG A 10 1.21 -13.64 -8.70
C ARG A 10 1.72 -12.46 -9.53
N SER A 11 1.23 -11.24 -9.27
CA SER A 11 1.69 -10.04 -9.96
C SER A 11 3.18 -9.80 -9.73
N LEU A 12 3.66 -9.94 -8.47
CA LEU A 12 5.06 -9.76 -8.12
C LEU A 12 5.99 -10.87 -8.65
N LYS A 13 5.49 -12.08 -8.88
CA LYS A 13 6.26 -13.13 -9.57
C LYS A 13 6.54 -12.77 -11.04
N ILE A 14 5.62 -12.05 -11.69
CA ILE A 14 5.78 -11.62 -13.08
C ILE A 14 6.62 -10.34 -13.14
N GLN A 15 6.32 -9.37 -12.30
CA GLN A 15 7.03 -8.10 -12.19
C GLN A 15 7.34 -7.81 -10.72
N PRO A 16 8.57 -8.11 -10.24
CA PRO A 16 8.95 -7.95 -8.83
C PRO A 16 9.25 -6.49 -8.47
N LEU A 17 8.30 -5.61 -8.77
CA LEU A 17 8.43 -4.17 -8.59
C LEU A 17 7.12 -3.56 -8.10
N ILE A 18 7.24 -2.71 -7.09
CA ILE A 18 6.19 -1.79 -6.63
C ILE A 18 6.77 -0.39 -6.61
N VAL A 19 6.16 0.54 -7.33
CA VAL A 19 6.55 1.94 -7.32
C VAL A 19 5.76 2.68 -6.25
N VAL A 20 6.45 3.36 -5.33
CA VAL A 20 5.80 4.14 -4.26
C VAL A 20 5.85 5.62 -4.62
N ILE A 21 4.69 6.25 -4.74
CA ILE A 21 4.56 7.69 -4.98
C ILE A 21 4.15 8.34 -3.66
N ARG A 22 4.98 9.27 -3.18
CA ARG A 22 4.66 10.10 -2.02
C ARG A 22 4.23 11.47 -2.49
N LEU A 23 3.13 11.95 -1.93
CA LEU A 23 2.66 13.31 -2.17
C LEU A 23 3.37 14.22 -1.16
N GLU A 24 4.20 15.12 -1.66
CA GLU A 24 4.77 16.19 -0.83
C GLU A 24 3.73 17.31 -0.73
N TYR A 25 3.11 17.42 0.44
CA TYR A 25 2.09 18.46 0.68
C TYR A 25 2.73 19.79 1.03
N ASN A 26 2.73 20.72 0.08
CA ASN A 26 2.72 22.15 0.36
C ASN A 26 1.30 22.66 0.11
N PHE A 27 0.69 23.32 1.06
CA PHE A 27 -0.73 23.69 1.14
C PHE A 27 -1.30 24.48 -0.05
N PHE A 28 -0.50 24.93 -1.01
CA PHE A 28 -0.88 25.99 -1.96
C PHE A 28 -1.29 25.53 -3.36
N ASN A 29 -1.29 24.23 -3.72
CA ASN A 29 -1.67 23.87 -5.10
C ASN A 29 -2.13 22.39 -5.26
N ILE A 30 -3.29 22.05 -4.69
CA ILE A 30 -3.84 20.69 -4.72
C ILE A 30 -4.16 20.23 -6.16
N SER A 31 -4.70 21.10 -7.01
CA SER A 31 -5.06 20.75 -8.39
C SER A 31 -3.84 20.39 -9.23
N LYS A 32 -2.78 21.19 -9.19
CA LYS A 32 -1.54 20.92 -9.94
C LYS A 32 -0.90 19.59 -9.52
N LYS A 33 -0.88 19.30 -8.22
CA LYS A 33 -0.32 18.04 -7.69
C LYS A 33 -1.13 16.81 -8.07
N ARG A 34 -2.45 16.97 -8.15
CA ARG A 34 -3.33 15.94 -8.67
C ARG A 34 -2.98 15.61 -10.12
N ASP A 35 -2.87 16.62 -10.98
CA ASP A 35 -2.55 16.44 -12.39
C ASP A 35 -1.15 15.84 -12.58
N ASP A 36 -0.15 16.28 -11.81
CA ASP A 36 1.19 15.69 -11.79
C ASP A 36 1.17 14.22 -11.36
N LEU A 37 0.37 13.87 -10.35
CA LEU A 37 0.21 12.49 -9.90
C LEU A 37 -0.41 11.62 -11.00
N PHE A 38 -1.48 12.09 -11.64
CA PHE A 38 -2.13 11.39 -12.75
C PHE A 38 -1.18 11.19 -13.93
N LEU A 39 -0.40 12.21 -14.28
CA LEU A 39 0.61 12.11 -15.32
C LEU A 39 1.66 11.05 -14.99
N ARG A 40 2.21 11.06 -13.77
CA ARG A 40 3.20 10.07 -13.31
C ARG A 40 2.64 8.64 -13.36
N ILE A 41 1.41 8.44 -12.89
CA ILE A 41 0.76 7.11 -12.93
C ILE A 41 0.57 6.67 -14.39
N LYS A 42 0.14 7.58 -15.28
CA LYS A 42 -0.03 7.32 -16.71
C LYS A 42 1.30 6.92 -17.37
N GLU A 43 2.36 7.65 -17.08
CA GLU A 43 3.71 7.33 -17.60
C GLU A 43 4.17 5.95 -17.10
N LEU A 44 4.07 5.67 -15.82
CA LEU A 44 4.41 4.36 -15.24
C LEU A 44 3.58 3.24 -15.89
N SER A 45 2.29 3.47 -16.13
CA SER A 45 1.41 2.53 -16.82
C SER A 45 1.86 2.26 -18.24
N ASN A 46 2.28 3.30 -18.99
CA ASN A 46 2.78 3.18 -20.34
C ASN A 46 4.09 2.38 -20.41
N TYR A 47 4.93 2.47 -19.37
CA TYR A 47 6.12 1.61 -19.19
C TYR A 47 5.80 0.20 -18.68
N GLY A 48 4.53 -0.15 -18.54
CA GLY A 48 4.08 -1.47 -18.15
C GLY A 48 4.13 -1.76 -16.65
N ILE A 49 4.33 -0.74 -15.80
CA ILE A 49 4.30 -0.91 -14.34
C ILE A 49 2.89 -1.30 -13.89
N LYS A 50 2.79 -2.40 -13.13
CA LYS A 50 1.52 -2.99 -12.71
C LYS A 50 1.15 -2.70 -11.26
N ASN A 51 2.13 -2.48 -10.38
CA ASN A 51 1.88 -2.29 -8.95
C ASN A 51 2.39 -0.91 -8.52
N ILE A 52 1.48 -0.06 -8.04
CA ILE A 52 1.79 1.31 -7.59
C ILE A 52 1.18 1.53 -6.22
N GLU A 53 1.95 2.09 -5.29
CA GLU A 53 1.47 2.56 -3.99
C GLU A 53 1.42 4.08 -3.93
N ILE A 54 0.32 4.62 -3.44
CA ILE A 54 0.20 6.02 -3.08
C ILE A 54 0.39 6.16 -1.58
N GLY A 55 1.25 7.06 -1.15
CA GLY A 55 1.42 7.36 0.28
C GLY A 55 0.12 7.82 0.90
N TRP A 56 -0.26 7.25 2.07
CA TRP A 56 -1.40 7.76 2.83
C TRP A 56 -1.15 9.19 3.32
N ASP A 57 -2.19 9.98 3.32
CA ASP A 57 -2.20 11.33 3.84
C ASP A 57 -3.49 11.61 4.63
N SER A 58 -3.41 12.51 5.62
CA SER A 58 -4.54 12.88 6.46
C SER A 58 -5.46 13.93 5.84
N ASN A 59 -5.17 14.42 4.65
CA ASN A 59 -6.01 15.38 3.94
C ASN A 59 -7.39 14.77 3.66
N PRO A 60 -8.51 15.45 3.96
CA PRO A 60 -9.86 14.95 3.70
C PRO A 60 -10.11 14.55 2.24
N GLU A 61 -9.51 15.25 1.27
CA GLU A 61 -9.64 14.98 -0.16
C GLU A 61 -8.85 13.75 -0.63
N TRP A 62 -7.97 13.19 0.22
CA TRP A 62 -7.12 12.06 -0.16
C TRP A 62 -7.94 10.82 -0.55
N VAL A 63 -9.03 10.53 0.14
CA VAL A 63 -9.91 9.39 -0.16
C VAL A 63 -10.53 9.54 -1.55
N ASN A 64 -11.04 10.73 -1.87
CA ASN A 64 -11.61 11.04 -3.18
C ASN A 64 -10.57 10.92 -4.30
N LEU A 65 -9.34 11.36 -4.05
CA LEU A 65 -8.22 11.24 -4.97
C LEU A 65 -7.92 9.75 -5.28
N ILE A 66 -7.87 8.88 -4.26
CA ILE A 66 -7.62 7.45 -4.47
C ILE A 66 -8.77 6.78 -5.27
N LEU A 67 -10.02 7.15 -4.97
CA LEU A 67 -11.17 6.65 -5.74
C LEU A 67 -11.09 7.05 -7.21
N GLU A 68 -10.69 8.29 -7.48
CA GLU A 68 -10.52 8.79 -8.84
C GLU A 68 -9.36 8.09 -9.58
N ILE A 69 -8.23 7.86 -8.91
CA ILE A 69 -7.10 7.09 -9.47
C ILE A 69 -7.57 5.67 -9.83
N LYS A 70 -8.26 4.98 -8.93
CA LYS A 70 -8.78 3.63 -9.20
C LYS A 70 -9.73 3.60 -10.39
N LYS A 71 -10.58 4.62 -10.54
CA LYS A 71 -11.52 4.73 -11.67
C LYS A 71 -10.80 4.89 -13.00
N ASN A 72 -9.72 5.66 -13.05
CA ASN A 72 -9.00 6.00 -14.27
C ASN A 72 -7.93 4.95 -14.65
N PHE A 73 -7.35 4.23 -13.68
CA PHE A 73 -6.25 3.28 -13.91
C PHE A 73 -6.62 1.84 -13.54
N LYS A 74 -7.64 1.29 -14.20
CA LYS A 74 -8.23 -0.03 -13.90
C LYS A 74 -7.26 -1.21 -14.11
N THR A 75 -6.21 -1.04 -14.90
CA THR A 75 -5.22 -2.09 -15.21
C THR A 75 -4.05 -2.10 -14.25
N ILE A 76 -4.01 -1.16 -13.30
CA ILE A 76 -2.96 -1.03 -12.29
C ILE A 76 -3.48 -1.53 -10.95
N ASN A 77 -2.66 -2.30 -10.25
CA ASN A 77 -2.89 -2.66 -8.86
C ASN A 77 -2.54 -1.45 -7.98
N ILE A 78 -3.55 -0.65 -7.65
CA ILE A 78 -3.37 0.50 -6.75
C ILE A 78 -3.35 -0.01 -5.31
N GLY A 79 -2.25 0.29 -4.63
CA GLY A 79 -2.05 0.10 -3.21
C GLY A 79 -1.89 1.41 -2.45
N VAL A 80 -1.89 1.32 -1.12
CA VAL A 80 -1.64 2.47 -0.24
C VAL A 80 -0.51 2.15 0.73
N ALA A 81 0.50 3.02 0.76
CA ALA A 81 1.63 2.93 1.68
C ALA A 81 1.34 3.65 3.01
N SER A 82 2.13 3.30 4.04
CA SER A 82 2.18 4.01 5.33
C SER A 82 0.94 3.85 6.22
N ILE A 83 0.26 2.71 6.16
CA ILE A 83 -0.84 2.39 7.08
C ILE A 83 -0.27 2.02 8.45
N SER A 84 -0.23 2.99 9.37
CA SER A 84 0.39 2.84 10.70
C SER A 84 -0.47 3.30 11.87
N SER A 85 -1.65 3.86 11.59
CA SER A 85 -2.59 4.36 12.61
C SER A 85 -4.01 3.86 12.36
N LYS A 86 -4.87 3.97 13.37
CA LYS A 86 -6.31 3.70 13.22
C LYS A 86 -6.93 4.58 12.15
N GLN A 87 -6.57 5.87 12.11
CA GLN A 87 -7.06 6.82 11.12
C GLN A 87 -6.68 6.39 9.70
N SER A 88 -5.39 6.04 9.47
CA SER A 88 -4.95 5.58 8.15
C SER A 88 -5.63 4.30 7.70
N LEU A 89 -5.88 3.35 8.64
CA LEU A 89 -6.64 2.16 8.33
C LEU A 89 -8.09 2.49 7.98
N ASP A 90 -8.77 3.29 8.80
CA ASP A 90 -10.18 3.64 8.58
C ASP A 90 -10.38 4.34 7.23
N SER A 91 -9.45 5.18 6.80
CA SER A 91 -9.47 5.84 5.48
C SER A 91 -9.48 4.87 4.31
N ILE A 92 -8.91 3.67 4.45
CA ILE A 92 -8.81 2.71 3.35
C ILE A 92 -9.88 1.61 3.37
N LEU A 93 -10.63 1.45 4.46
CA LEU A 93 -11.59 0.35 4.59
C LEU A 93 -12.71 0.39 3.53
N SER A 94 -13.11 1.60 3.09
CA SER A 94 -14.13 1.80 2.07
C SER A 94 -13.60 1.76 0.63
N LEU A 95 -12.27 1.72 0.44
CA LEU A 95 -11.66 1.88 -0.87
C LEU A 95 -11.54 0.58 -1.68
N ASP A 96 -11.77 -0.58 -1.07
CA ASP A 96 -11.57 -1.90 -1.69
C ASP A 96 -10.28 -1.97 -2.51
N LEU A 97 -9.15 -1.69 -1.86
CA LEU A 97 -7.83 -1.70 -2.48
C LEU A 97 -7.37 -3.14 -2.79
N ASN A 98 -6.53 -3.28 -3.81
CA ASN A 98 -5.87 -4.54 -4.11
C ASN A 98 -4.97 -4.98 -2.94
N TYR A 99 -4.24 -4.01 -2.36
CA TYR A 99 -3.39 -4.20 -1.19
C TYR A 99 -3.08 -2.85 -0.52
N SER A 100 -2.48 -2.91 0.64
CA SER A 100 -1.88 -1.77 1.34
C SER A 100 -0.66 -2.25 2.11
N MET A 101 0.21 -1.35 2.55
CA MET A 101 1.40 -1.71 3.32
C MET A 101 1.53 -0.88 4.60
N SER A 102 1.87 -1.57 5.68
CA SER A 102 2.26 -0.95 6.94
C SER A 102 3.79 -0.88 7.04
N PRO A 103 4.37 0.22 7.55
CA PRO A 103 5.81 0.28 7.81
C PRO A 103 6.23 -0.53 9.04
N ILE A 104 5.31 -0.77 9.97
CA ILE A 104 5.55 -1.50 11.22
C ILE A 104 4.44 -2.51 11.47
N PHE A 105 4.75 -3.60 12.15
CA PHE A 105 3.75 -4.55 12.60
C PHE A 105 2.98 -3.99 13.81
N ASN A 106 1.65 -3.88 13.66
CA ASN A 106 0.73 -3.57 14.74
C ASN A 106 -0.44 -4.56 14.69
N LYS A 107 -0.52 -5.44 15.70
CA LYS A 107 -1.47 -6.55 15.74
C LYS A 107 -2.93 -6.09 15.64
N GLU A 108 -3.30 -4.99 16.32
CA GLU A 108 -4.68 -4.46 16.31
C GLU A 108 -5.09 -3.97 14.92
N ILE A 109 -4.18 -3.25 14.25
CA ILE A 109 -4.39 -2.77 12.86
C ILE A 109 -4.60 -3.97 11.94
N HIS A 110 -3.75 -5.00 12.04
CA HIS A 110 -3.83 -6.17 11.18
C HIS A 110 -5.08 -7.01 11.44
N LEU A 111 -5.48 -7.22 12.70
CA LEU A 111 -6.72 -7.91 13.04
C LEU A 111 -7.95 -7.17 12.51
N LYS A 112 -7.99 -5.84 12.65
CA LYS A 112 -9.07 -5.02 12.10
C LYS A 112 -9.10 -5.08 10.57
N ALA A 113 -7.95 -4.98 9.90
CA ALA A 113 -7.86 -5.11 8.45
C ALA A 113 -8.38 -6.47 7.95
N ILE A 114 -7.98 -7.57 8.61
CA ILE A 114 -8.45 -8.93 8.30
C ILE A 114 -9.96 -9.04 8.44
N LYS A 115 -10.53 -8.52 9.55
CA LYS A 115 -11.99 -8.51 9.79
C LYS A 115 -12.75 -7.82 8.66
N HIS A 116 -12.18 -6.78 8.04
CA HIS A 116 -12.77 -6.03 6.93
C HIS A 116 -12.32 -6.53 5.55
N ASN A 117 -11.71 -7.72 5.46
CA ASN A 117 -11.18 -8.30 4.22
C ASN A 117 -10.23 -7.37 3.45
N GLN A 118 -9.55 -6.45 4.17
CA GLN A 118 -8.56 -5.56 3.60
C GLN A 118 -7.16 -6.15 3.77
N LEU A 119 -6.40 -6.27 2.68
CA LEU A 119 -5.01 -6.70 2.73
C LEU A 119 -4.12 -5.52 3.13
N VAL A 120 -3.59 -5.55 4.35
CA VAL A 120 -2.53 -4.65 4.81
C VAL A 120 -1.29 -5.49 5.06
N ILE A 121 -0.30 -5.42 4.17
CA ILE A 121 0.94 -6.19 4.28
C ILE A 121 1.76 -5.64 5.45
N PRO A 122 2.15 -6.50 6.43
CA PRO A 122 2.89 -6.05 7.59
C PRO A 122 4.35 -5.73 7.26
N GLY A 123 4.82 -4.58 7.74
CA GLY A 123 6.24 -4.27 7.85
C GLY A 123 6.82 -4.98 9.06
N ILE A 124 7.87 -5.75 8.88
CA ILE A 124 8.55 -6.49 9.94
C ILE A 124 9.99 -6.04 10.09
N SER A 125 10.47 -5.97 11.32
CA SER A 125 11.83 -5.59 11.67
C SER A 125 12.54 -6.61 12.59
N ASN A 126 11.83 -7.66 13.01
CA ASN A 126 12.34 -8.71 13.87
C ASN A 126 11.57 -10.03 13.65
N ILE A 127 12.12 -11.11 14.23
CA ILE A 127 11.58 -12.46 14.05
C ILE A 127 10.23 -12.67 14.77
N GLU A 128 9.98 -11.97 15.86
CA GLU A 128 8.74 -12.05 16.62
C GLU A 128 7.58 -11.53 15.79
N ASN A 129 7.74 -10.36 15.17
CA ASN A 129 6.75 -9.77 14.26
C ASN A 129 6.51 -10.67 13.04
N PHE A 130 7.56 -11.32 12.52
CA PHE A 130 7.43 -12.29 11.44
C PHE A 130 6.56 -13.48 11.86
N LYS A 131 6.84 -14.10 13.03
CA LYS A 131 6.07 -15.21 13.55
C LYS A 131 4.59 -14.85 13.76
N GLU A 132 4.32 -13.67 14.30
CA GLU A 132 2.94 -13.20 14.49
C GLU A 132 2.24 -12.94 13.15
N ALA A 133 2.93 -12.38 12.15
CA ALA A 133 2.37 -12.20 10.82
C ALA A 133 1.96 -13.56 10.17
N ILE A 134 2.82 -14.58 10.28
CA ILE A 134 2.51 -15.93 9.79
C ILE A 134 1.28 -16.53 10.51
N LYS A 135 1.20 -16.39 11.85
CA LYS A 135 0.03 -16.86 12.62
C LYS A 135 -1.27 -16.17 12.18
N LEU A 136 -1.21 -14.91 11.73
CA LEU A 136 -2.35 -14.18 11.20
C LEU A 136 -2.68 -14.54 9.72
N GLY A 137 -1.95 -15.47 9.12
CA GLY A 137 -2.19 -15.96 7.76
C GLY A 137 -1.58 -15.09 6.65
N TYR A 138 -0.59 -14.24 6.98
CA TYR A 138 0.13 -13.50 5.96
C TYR A 138 1.12 -14.41 5.20
N LYS A 139 1.01 -14.40 3.87
CA LYS A 139 1.90 -15.13 2.95
C LYS A 139 2.98 -14.21 2.34
N ILE A 140 2.85 -12.91 2.58
CA ILE A 140 3.77 -11.87 2.13
C ILE A 140 3.96 -10.85 3.25
N VAL A 141 5.20 -10.42 3.46
CA VAL A 141 5.59 -9.41 4.44
C VAL A 141 6.56 -8.43 3.80
N LYS A 142 6.69 -7.25 4.37
CA LYS A 142 7.66 -6.23 3.98
C LYS A 142 8.76 -6.16 5.03
N ILE A 143 10.01 -6.36 4.65
CA ILE A 143 11.16 -6.09 5.53
C ILE A 143 11.40 -4.59 5.56
N TYR A 144 11.28 -3.97 6.76
CA TYR A 144 11.39 -2.51 6.88
C TYR A 144 11.91 -2.08 8.27
N PRO A 145 12.85 -1.15 8.33
CA PRO A 145 13.63 -0.60 7.20
C PRO A 145 14.78 -1.54 6.80
N ALA A 146 14.80 -1.98 5.56
CA ALA A 146 15.79 -2.95 5.08
C ALA A 146 17.25 -2.44 5.23
N SER A 147 17.46 -1.12 5.07
CA SER A 147 18.77 -0.49 5.24
C SER A 147 19.37 -0.63 6.65
N LYS A 148 18.52 -0.78 7.68
CA LYS A 148 18.98 -0.96 9.08
C LYS A 148 19.15 -2.42 9.48
N LEU A 149 18.52 -3.33 8.76
CA LEU A 149 18.54 -4.75 9.08
C LEU A 149 19.74 -5.48 8.45
N GLY A 150 20.41 -4.83 7.49
CA GLY A 150 21.59 -5.39 6.80
C GLY A 150 21.26 -6.58 5.90
N ILE A 151 22.29 -7.08 5.16
CA ILE A 151 22.17 -8.23 4.25
C ILE A 151 22.23 -9.57 5.02
N LYS A 152 22.49 -9.54 6.32
CA LYS A 152 22.56 -10.74 7.19
C LYS A 152 21.18 -11.02 7.82
N PHE A 153 20.22 -11.32 6.98
CA PHE A 153 18.94 -11.89 7.40
C PHE A 153 18.94 -13.37 7.08
#